data_ff19b0093ccf9a768ef5fd5ef101acc0
#
_entry.id   ff19b0093ccf9a768ef5fd5ef101acc0
#
_cell.length_a   1.000
_cell.length_b   1.000
_cell.length_c   1.000
_cell.angle_alpha   90.00
_cell.angle_beta   90.00
_cell.angle_gamma   90.00
#
_symmetry.space_group_name_H-M   'P 1'
#
loop_
_entity.id
_entity.type
_entity.pdbx_description
1 polymer ?
#
loop_
_entity_poly.entity_id
_entity_poly.type
_entity_poly.pdbx_seq_one_letter_code
_entity_poly.pdbx_strand_id
1 'polypeptide(L)'
;MKQIFVFALAMLMIACDNNSAEKKEETKIEPVSENPLLTEEEKKDGWQLLFDGLATDGWHNYGGGPVGYAWKISGGTLHFDGSQKKDTIAQDIVSDEEFENFHLKLEWQVDTNGNSGILFYVKEDTTRYKKPYHTGPEMQVLDNNGHPDAKITKHRAGDLYDLVSCSKETVRPALQWNQVEIKCANGELDFWLNGENVVSTQLWDDNWKKMLANSKFKEWPDFGTFKKGRISLQDHGDKVWFRNIKIKKL
;
A
#
# COMPACT_ATOMS: atom_id res chain seq x y z
N MET A 1 48.45 -18.14 83.91
CA MET A 1 48.38 -18.78 82.55
C MET A 1 46.98 -18.50 82.01
N LYS A 2 46.86 -17.53 81.17
CA LYS A 2 45.58 -17.10 80.61
C LYS A 2 45.49 -17.63 79.15
N GLN A 3 44.52 -18.49 78.90
CA GLN A 3 44.21 -18.94 77.49
C GLN A 3 43.36 -17.90 76.85
N ILE A 4 43.80 -17.46 75.67
CA ILE A 4 43.11 -16.53 74.78
C ILE A 4 42.41 -17.37 73.72
N PHE A 5 41.05 -17.35 73.75
CA PHE A 5 40.22 -17.90 72.66
C PHE A 5 40.13 -16.87 71.51
N VAL A 6 40.57 -17.26 70.33
CA VAL A 6 40.36 -16.50 69.10
C VAL A 6 39.12 -17.02 68.46
N PHE A 7 38.07 -16.17 68.36
CA PHE A 7 36.87 -16.45 67.60
C PHE A 7 37.17 -16.02 66.14
N ALA A 8 37.16 -16.95 65.20
CA ALA A 8 37.16 -16.69 63.83
C ALA A 8 35.72 -16.42 63.35
N LEU A 9 35.46 -15.17 62.89
CA LEU A 9 34.22 -14.78 62.32
C LEU A 9 34.27 -15.06 60.81
N ALA A 10 33.56 -16.08 60.35
CA ALA A 10 33.38 -16.36 58.93
C ALA A 10 32.34 -15.40 58.34
N MET A 11 32.75 -14.44 57.51
CA MET A 11 31.88 -13.60 56.69
C MET A 11 31.41 -14.39 55.47
N LEU A 12 30.13 -14.74 55.46
CA LEU A 12 29.45 -15.27 54.28
C LEU A 12 29.16 -14.11 53.32
N MET A 13 29.90 -14.03 52.24
CA MET A 13 29.60 -13.12 51.12
C MET A 13 28.51 -13.77 50.25
N ILE A 14 27.29 -13.27 50.34
CA ILE A 14 26.23 -13.61 49.42
C ILE A 14 26.43 -12.74 48.16
N ALA A 15 26.96 -13.32 47.11
CA ALA A 15 26.99 -12.71 45.80
C ALA A 15 25.58 -12.84 45.17
N CYS A 16 24.85 -11.73 45.09
CA CYS A 16 23.66 -11.65 44.26
C CYS A 16 24.09 -11.50 42.83
N ASP A 17 24.11 -12.58 42.06
CA ASP A 17 24.17 -12.55 40.61
C ASP A 17 22.81 -12.09 40.06
N ASN A 18 22.68 -10.79 39.81
CA ASN A 18 21.58 -10.23 39.05
C ASN A 18 21.94 -10.29 37.54
N ASN A 19 21.89 -11.48 36.97
CA ASN A 19 22.00 -11.69 35.56
C ASN A 19 20.57 -11.78 34.99
N SER A 20 19.87 -10.62 34.92
CA SER A 20 18.68 -10.48 34.11
C SER A 20 19.14 -10.42 32.64
N ALA A 21 19.31 -11.57 32.01
CA ALA A 21 19.44 -11.67 30.60
C ALA A 21 18.13 -11.15 29.97
N GLU A 22 18.15 -9.92 29.49
CA GLU A 22 17.17 -9.44 28.52
C GLU A 22 17.18 -10.40 27.33
N LYS A 23 16.15 -11.23 27.27
CA LYS A 23 15.82 -11.99 26.07
C LYS A 23 15.47 -10.97 25.01
N LYS A 24 16.44 -10.57 24.17
CA LYS A 24 16.14 -9.96 22.88
C LYS A 24 15.30 -10.97 22.14
N GLU A 25 14.01 -10.66 21.98
CA GLU A 25 13.13 -11.32 21.04
C GLU A 25 13.75 -11.09 19.66
N GLU A 26 14.48 -12.06 19.14
CA GLU A 26 14.85 -12.10 17.73
C GLU A 26 13.54 -12.13 16.95
N THR A 27 13.18 -10.99 16.38
CA THR A 27 12.11 -10.89 15.40
C THR A 27 12.51 -11.85 14.28
N LYS A 28 11.86 -13.01 14.23
CA LYS A 28 12.00 -13.97 13.15
C LYS A 28 11.55 -13.24 11.90
N ILE A 29 12.52 -12.76 11.12
CA ILE A 29 12.26 -12.25 9.75
C ILE A 29 11.89 -13.51 9.00
N GLU A 30 10.59 -13.71 8.76
CA GLU A 30 10.13 -14.76 7.87
C GLU A 30 10.79 -14.52 6.51
N PRO A 31 11.37 -15.55 5.89
CA PRO A 31 11.95 -15.40 4.57
C PRO A 31 10.84 -14.89 3.64
N VAL A 32 11.01 -13.68 3.14
CA VAL A 32 10.16 -13.14 2.10
C VAL A 32 10.26 -14.12 0.94
N SER A 33 9.16 -14.74 0.56
CA SER A 33 9.10 -15.55 -0.65
C SER A 33 9.62 -14.65 -1.78
N GLU A 34 10.73 -15.02 -2.39
CA GLU A 34 11.38 -14.19 -3.40
C GLU A 34 10.48 -13.93 -4.61
N ASN A 35 9.40 -14.71 -4.77
CA ASN A 35 8.43 -14.53 -5.84
C ASN A 35 7.00 -14.71 -5.31
N PRO A 36 6.08 -13.78 -5.61
CA PRO A 36 4.67 -13.97 -5.33
C PRO A 36 4.15 -15.14 -6.16
N LEU A 37 3.57 -16.14 -5.50
CA LEU A 37 2.97 -17.27 -6.15
C LEU A 37 1.48 -17.31 -5.84
N LEU A 38 0.68 -17.65 -6.85
CA LEU A 38 -0.72 -18.01 -6.60
C LEU A 38 -0.75 -19.41 -6.01
N THR A 39 -1.55 -19.60 -4.98
CA THR A 39 -1.88 -20.93 -4.49
C THR A 39 -2.71 -21.68 -5.54
N GLU A 40 -2.77 -23.00 -5.48
CA GLU A 40 -3.59 -23.78 -6.39
C GLU A 40 -5.09 -23.44 -6.26
N GLU A 41 -5.53 -23.06 -5.06
CA GLU A 41 -6.88 -22.58 -4.82
C GLU A 41 -7.13 -21.24 -5.52
N GLU A 42 -6.20 -20.27 -5.40
CA GLU A 42 -6.31 -18.99 -6.07
C GLU A 42 -6.32 -19.13 -7.59
N LYS A 43 -5.48 -20.01 -8.16
CA LYS A 43 -5.50 -20.30 -9.60
C LYS A 43 -6.85 -20.86 -10.04
N LYS A 44 -7.38 -21.81 -9.28
CA LYS A 44 -8.69 -22.40 -9.56
C LYS A 44 -9.84 -21.39 -9.42
N ASP A 45 -9.71 -20.44 -8.50
CA ASP A 45 -10.67 -19.37 -8.27
C ASP A 45 -10.54 -18.21 -9.27
N GLY A 46 -9.60 -18.28 -10.21
CA GLY A 46 -9.45 -17.32 -11.31
C GLY A 46 -8.58 -16.11 -10.99
N TRP A 47 -7.79 -16.17 -9.91
CA TRP A 47 -6.78 -15.14 -9.63
C TRP A 47 -5.63 -15.22 -10.64
N GLN A 48 -5.09 -14.06 -11.00
CA GLN A 48 -3.90 -13.93 -11.82
C GLN A 48 -2.95 -12.91 -11.20
N LEU A 49 -1.64 -13.12 -11.35
CA LEU A 49 -0.64 -12.15 -10.93
C LEU A 49 -0.67 -10.96 -11.88
N LEU A 50 -0.70 -9.75 -11.32
CA LEU A 50 -0.37 -8.53 -12.04
C LEU A 50 1.12 -8.18 -11.91
N PHE A 51 1.82 -8.79 -10.95
CA PHE A 51 3.26 -8.64 -10.77
C PHE A 51 3.83 -9.95 -10.22
N ASP A 52 4.80 -10.51 -10.93
CA ASP A 52 5.41 -11.81 -10.60
C ASP A 52 6.64 -11.70 -9.69
N GLY A 53 7.02 -10.48 -9.29
CA GLY A 53 8.21 -10.22 -8.49
C GLY A 53 9.52 -10.19 -9.27
N LEU A 54 9.52 -10.44 -10.59
CA LEU A 54 10.70 -10.61 -11.43
C LEU A 54 10.81 -9.55 -12.52
N ALA A 55 9.69 -9.17 -13.14
CA ALA A 55 9.65 -8.24 -14.27
C ALA A 55 8.48 -7.26 -14.13
N THR A 56 8.52 -6.19 -14.91
CA THR A 56 7.42 -5.22 -15.03
C THR A 56 6.46 -5.56 -16.17
N ASP A 57 6.47 -6.81 -16.61
CA ASP A 57 5.56 -7.30 -17.66
C ASP A 57 4.11 -7.08 -17.22
N GLY A 58 3.28 -6.61 -18.15
CA GLY A 58 1.90 -6.22 -17.84
C GLY A 58 1.73 -4.82 -17.26
N TRP A 59 2.83 -4.03 -17.18
CA TRP A 59 2.84 -2.65 -16.74
C TRP A 59 3.61 -1.75 -17.71
N HIS A 60 3.16 -0.53 -17.85
CA HIS A 60 3.87 0.52 -18.59
C HIS A 60 3.72 1.88 -17.90
N ASN A 61 4.55 2.84 -18.31
CA ASN A 61 4.46 4.20 -17.81
C ASN A 61 3.20 4.89 -18.35
N TYR A 62 2.47 5.60 -17.51
CA TYR A 62 1.27 6.33 -17.97
C TYR A 62 1.62 7.29 -19.09
N GLY A 63 0.94 7.15 -20.24
CA GLY A 63 1.25 7.86 -21.46
C GLY A 63 2.13 7.07 -22.42
N GLY A 64 2.48 5.83 -22.07
CA GLY A 64 3.22 4.90 -22.93
C GLY A 64 4.71 4.80 -22.59
N GLY A 65 5.34 3.81 -23.22
CA GLY A 65 6.74 3.47 -22.99
C GLY A 65 6.96 2.55 -21.79
N PRO A 66 8.18 2.03 -21.62
CA PRO A 66 8.48 1.10 -20.53
C PRO A 66 8.36 1.79 -19.17
N VAL A 67 8.19 0.97 -18.12
CA VAL A 67 8.23 1.43 -16.73
C VAL A 67 9.51 2.23 -16.46
N GLY A 68 9.38 3.40 -15.86
CA GLY A 68 10.47 4.36 -15.71
C GLY A 68 11.54 3.95 -14.70
N TYR A 69 12.70 4.61 -14.76
CA TYR A 69 13.89 4.27 -13.96
C TYR A 69 13.72 4.35 -12.45
N ALA A 70 12.75 5.13 -11.98
CA ALA A 70 12.49 5.24 -10.54
C ALA A 70 11.81 3.99 -9.96
N TRP A 71 11.20 3.17 -10.81
CA TRP A 71 10.66 1.86 -10.44
C TRP A 71 11.73 0.78 -10.58
N LYS A 72 11.91 0.01 -9.55
CA LYS A 72 12.89 -1.09 -9.48
C LYS A 72 12.27 -2.33 -8.89
N ILE A 73 12.84 -3.47 -9.23
CA ILE A 73 12.46 -4.76 -8.65
C ILE A 73 13.61 -5.23 -7.77
N SER A 74 13.29 -5.57 -6.54
CA SER A 74 14.24 -6.16 -5.58
C SER A 74 13.49 -7.01 -4.56
N GLY A 75 13.96 -8.24 -4.32
CA GLY A 75 13.39 -9.14 -3.34
C GLY A 75 11.88 -9.38 -3.54
N GLY A 76 11.43 -9.56 -4.78
CA GLY A 76 10.02 -9.79 -5.11
C GLY A 76 9.13 -8.56 -4.91
N THR A 77 9.70 -7.36 -4.73
CA THR A 77 8.96 -6.11 -4.57
C THR A 77 9.15 -5.18 -5.76
N LEU A 78 8.10 -4.48 -6.14
CA LEU A 78 8.12 -3.34 -7.05
C LEU A 78 8.29 -2.07 -6.20
N HIS A 79 9.42 -1.41 -6.33
CA HIS A 79 9.83 -0.30 -5.48
C HIS A 79 9.99 0.97 -6.30
N PHE A 80 9.28 2.03 -5.91
CA PHE A 80 9.47 3.37 -6.45
C PHE A 80 10.39 4.20 -5.53
N ASP A 81 11.37 4.88 -6.13
CA ASP A 81 12.26 5.84 -5.46
C ASP A 81 12.35 7.13 -6.27
N GLY A 82 11.59 8.16 -5.88
CA GLY A 82 11.53 9.45 -6.57
C GLY A 82 12.89 10.15 -6.68
N SER A 83 13.85 9.86 -5.80
CA SER A 83 15.21 10.41 -5.90
C SER A 83 15.99 9.91 -7.13
N GLN A 84 15.51 8.81 -7.76
CA GLN A 84 16.11 8.21 -8.95
C GLN A 84 15.51 8.72 -10.26
N LYS A 85 14.57 9.64 -10.23
CA LYS A 85 14.02 10.26 -11.44
C LYS A 85 15.11 11.02 -12.20
N LYS A 86 15.20 10.76 -13.50
CA LYS A 86 16.15 11.46 -14.39
C LYS A 86 15.52 12.65 -15.10
N ASP A 87 14.20 12.77 -15.03
CA ASP A 87 13.40 13.83 -15.64
C ASP A 87 12.29 14.28 -14.70
N THR A 88 11.56 15.30 -15.07
CA THR A 88 10.42 15.83 -14.33
C THR A 88 9.08 15.17 -14.70
N ILE A 89 9.09 14.17 -15.56
CA ILE A 89 7.89 13.47 -15.99
C ILE A 89 7.45 12.54 -14.87
N ALA A 90 6.20 12.62 -14.47
CA ALA A 90 5.62 11.68 -13.53
C ALA A 90 5.71 10.26 -14.08
N GLN A 91 6.06 9.35 -13.21
CA GLN A 91 6.27 7.95 -13.54
C GLN A 91 5.19 7.07 -12.89
N ASP A 92 3.95 7.57 -12.86
CA ASP A 92 2.81 6.69 -12.58
C ASP A 92 2.84 5.52 -13.56
N ILE A 93 2.65 4.32 -13.07
CA ILE A 93 2.55 3.13 -13.91
C ILE A 93 1.12 2.64 -13.96
N VAL A 94 0.76 2.04 -15.09
CA VAL A 94 -0.59 1.49 -15.31
C VAL A 94 -0.49 0.06 -15.82
N SER A 95 -1.49 -0.76 -15.48
CA SER A 95 -1.61 -2.10 -16.04
C SER A 95 -1.87 -2.05 -17.55
N ASP A 96 -1.32 -3.01 -18.31
CA ASP A 96 -1.59 -3.14 -19.74
C ASP A 96 -3.05 -3.50 -20.00
N GLU A 97 -3.67 -4.24 -19.09
CA GLU A 97 -5.06 -4.64 -19.17
C GLU A 97 -5.99 -3.65 -18.48
N GLU A 98 -7.20 -3.49 -19.01
CA GLU A 98 -8.31 -2.74 -18.38
C GLU A 98 -9.28 -3.73 -17.72
N PHE A 99 -9.77 -3.36 -16.53
CA PHE A 99 -10.70 -4.16 -15.72
C PHE A 99 -12.04 -3.43 -15.55
N GLU A 100 -13.13 -4.18 -15.60
CA GLU A 100 -14.49 -3.69 -15.36
C GLU A 100 -14.98 -4.10 -13.97
N ASN A 101 -15.30 -5.37 -13.78
CA ASN A 101 -15.59 -5.94 -12.47
C ASN A 101 -14.35 -6.73 -12.00
N PHE A 102 -13.84 -6.40 -10.83
CA PHE A 102 -12.58 -6.99 -10.36
C PHE A 102 -12.49 -7.08 -8.85
N HIS A 103 -11.58 -7.94 -8.40
CA HIS A 103 -11.08 -7.99 -7.03
C HIS A 103 -9.56 -7.95 -7.09
N LEU A 104 -8.98 -6.83 -6.66
CA LEU A 104 -7.53 -6.60 -6.59
C LEU A 104 -7.06 -6.86 -5.15
N LYS A 105 -5.94 -7.55 -5.01
CA LYS A 105 -5.22 -7.71 -3.74
C LYS A 105 -3.77 -7.32 -3.94
N LEU A 106 -3.20 -6.63 -2.98
CA LEU A 106 -1.78 -6.36 -2.94
C LEU A 106 -1.32 -5.99 -1.53
N GLU A 107 -0.01 -5.87 -1.36
CA GLU A 107 0.59 -5.34 -0.15
C GLU A 107 1.43 -4.12 -0.49
N TRP A 108 1.45 -3.14 0.41
CA TRP A 108 2.26 -1.93 0.26
C TRP A 108 2.93 -1.52 1.58
N GLN A 109 4.04 -0.85 1.46
CA GLN A 109 4.64 -0.06 2.54
C GLN A 109 5.18 1.26 1.97
N VAL A 110 5.23 2.31 2.77
CA VAL A 110 5.83 3.60 2.44
C VAL A 110 6.99 3.92 3.38
N ASP A 111 7.90 4.77 2.93
CA ASP A 111 8.90 5.39 3.80
C ASP A 111 8.24 6.38 4.77
N THR A 112 8.99 6.86 5.76
CA THR A 112 8.54 7.91 6.67
C THR A 112 8.14 9.16 5.90
N ASN A 113 6.97 9.72 6.22
CA ASN A 113 6.29 10.80 5.50
C ASN A 113 5.92 10.45 4.05
N GLY A 114 5.88 9.16 3.69
CA GLY A 114 5.61 8.73 2.32
C GLY A 114 4.15 8.86 1.91
N ASN A 115 3.95 9.11 0.61
CA ASN A 115 2.67 9.22 -0.07
C ASN A 115 2.72 8.49 -1.41
N SER A 116 1.66 7.79 -1.74
CA SER A 116 1.39 7.12 -3.00
C SER A 116 -0.11 6.83 -3.11
N GLY A 117 -0.53 6.09 -4.13
CA GLY A 117 -1.93 5.73 -4.33
C GLY A 117 -2.11 4.50 -5.21
N ILE A 118 -3.24 3.82 -5.02
CA ILE A 118 -3.69 2.73 -5.87
C ILE A 118 -4.94 3.21 -6.57
N LEU A 119 -4.82 3.52 -7.88
CA LEU A 119 -5.94 4.04 -8.66
C LEU A 119 -6.55 2.93 -9.51
N PHE A 120 -7.83 3.05 -9.79
CA PHE A 120 -8.55 2.10 -10.62
C PHE A 120 -9.48 2.83 -11.60
N TYR A 121 -9.94 2.14 -12.65
CA TYR A 121 -10.69 2.73 -13.75
C TYR A 121 -9.98 3.90 -14.44
N VAL A 122 -8.64 3.88 -14.40
CA VAL A 122 -7.84 4.91 -15.08
C VAL A 122 -8.04 4.80 -16.59
N LYS A 123 -8.38 5.93 -17.22
CA LYS A 123 -8.45 6.05 -18.67
C LYS A 123 -7.17 6.70 -19.19
N GLU A 124 -6.45 5.97 -20.03
CA GLU A 124 -5.22 6.44 -20.59
C GLU A 124 -5.47 7.12 -21.95
N ASP A 125 -5.60 8.43 -21.90
CA ASP A 125 -5.65 9.31 -23.07
C ASP A 125 -4.92 10.61 -22.72
N THR A 126 -3.62 10.65 -22.98
CA THR A 126 -2.76 11.79 -22.61
C THR A 126 -3.04 13.07 -23.38
N THR A 127 -3.86 13.00 -24.42
CA THR A 127 -4.33 14.21 -25.12
C THR A 127 -5.35 14.96 -24.26
N ARG A 128 -6.14 14.22 -23.47
CA ARG A 128 -7.20 14.73 -22.57
C ARG A 128 -6.78 14.74 -21.11
N TYR A 129 -6.15 13.67 -20.64
CA TYR A 129 -5.84 13.44 -19.22
C TYR A 129 -4.33 13.37 -19.01
N LYS A 130 -3.77 14.36 -18.34
CA LYS A 130 -2.32 14.44 -18.13
C LYS A 130 -1.80 13.53 -17.01
N LYS A 131 -2.71 12.99 -16.19
CA LYS A 131 -2.40 12.14 -15.04
C LYS A 131 -3.49 11.09 -14.82
N PRO A 132 -3.15 9.92 -14.23
CA PRO A 132 -4.12 8.88 -13.91
C PRO A 132 -5.28 9.38 -13.05
N TYR A 133 -4.99 10.24 -12.07
CA TYR A 133 -5.97 10.80 -11.13
C TYR A 133 -6.95 11.81 -11.76
N HIS A 134 -6.83 12.16 -13.05
CA HIS A 134 -7.87 12.92 -13.74
C HIS A 134 -9.12 12.08 -14.03
N THR A 135 -9.01 10.76 -13.97
CA THR A 135 -10.11 9.84 -14.30
C THR A 135 -10.33 8.76 -13.24
N GLY A 136 -9.26 8.24 -12.65
CA GLY A 136 -9.30 7.09 -11.74
C GLY A 136 -9.51 7.49 -10.28
N PRO A 137 -10.55 6.97 -9.61
CA PRO A 137 -10.63 7.01 -8.15
C PRO A 137 -9.46 6.30 -7.51
N GLU A 138 -9.12 6.67 -6.27
CA GLU A 138 -7.89 6.29 -5.60
C GLU A 138 -8.17 5.74 -4.19
N MET A 139 -7.58 4.58 -3.87
CA MET A 139 -7.35 4.18 -2.49
C MET A 139 -6.02 4.76 -2.04
N GLN A 140 -6.07 5.64 -1.03
CA GLN A 140 -4.89 6.36 -0.55
C GLN A 140 -3.87 5.44 0.13
N VAL A 141 -2.60 5.66 -0.19
CA VAL A 141 -1.42 5.03 0.42
C VAL A 141 -0.59 6.12 1.11
N LEU A 142 -0.53 6.12 2.45
CA LEU A 142 0.04 7.23 3.20
C LEU A 142 0.69 6.78 4.52
N ASP A 143 1.76 7.46 4.92
CA ASP A 143 2.19 7.46 6.32
C ASP A 143 1.28 8.39 7.15
N ASN A 144 0.27 7.83 7.82
CA ASN A 144 -0.68 8.60 8.62
C ASN A 144 -0.04 9.33 9.82
N ASN A 145 1.16 8.93 10.24
CA ASN A 145 1.83 9.53 11.38
C ASN A 145 2.69 10.74 10.99
N GLY A 146 3.25 10.72 9.77
CA GLY A 146 4.26 11.70 9.36
C GLY A 146 3.84 12.63 8.23
N HIS A 147 3.02 12.16 7.28
CA HIS A 147 2.66 12.96 6.11
C HIS A 147 1.64 14.07 6.45
N PRO A 148 1.82 15.32 5.94
CA PRO A 148 0.89 16.44 6.21
C PRO A 148 -0.56 16.16 5.84
N ASP A 149 -0.83 15.42 4.76
CA ASP A 149 -2.18 15.10 4.28
C ASP A 149 -2.98 14.26 5.28
N ALA A 150 -2.31 13.52 6.17
CA ALA A 150 -3.00 12.77 7.22
C ALA A 150 -3.84 13.64 8.17
N LYS A 151 -3.62 14.97 8.18
CA LYS A 151 -4.40 15.94 8.93
C LYS A 151 -5.71 16.35 8.23
N ILE A 152 -5.84 15.97 6.96
CA ILE A 152 -7.01 16.29 6.14
C ILE A 152 -7.94 15.07 6.15
N THR A 153 -9.18 15.29 6.54
CA THR A 153 -10.22 14.26 6.46
C THR A 153 -10.37 13.77 5.00
N LYS A 154 -10.45 12.46 4.82
CA LYS A 154 -10.53 11.77 3.51
C LYS A 154 -9.22 11.74 2.70
N HIS A 155 -8.06 12.03 3.34
CA HIS A 155 -6.75 11.93 2.71
C HIS A 155 -5.82 10.93 3.42
N ARG A 156 -6.35 10.14 4.34
CA ARG A 156 -5.58 9.16 5.12
C ARG A 156 -5.48 7.83 4.39
N ALA A 157 -4.51 7.02 4.77
CA ALA A 157 -4.34 5.69 4.20
C ALA A 157 -5.62 4.87 4.25
N GLY A 158 -6.01 4.29 3.13
CA GLY A 158 -7.22 3.49 2.97
C GLY A 158 -8.47 4.29 2.62
N ASP A 159 -8.46 5.62 2.75
CA ASP A 159 -9.59 6.45 2.31
C ASP A 159 -9.81 6.30 0.80
N LEU A 160 -11.06 6.35 0.36
CA LEU A 160 -11.38 6.69 -1.02
C LEU A 160 -11.14 8.20 -1.15
N TYR A 161 -9.97 8.54 -1.67
CA TYR A 161 -9.35 9.85 -1.57
C TYR A 161 -10.29 11.02 -1.91
N ASP A 162 -10.41 11.98 -0.99
CA ASP A 162 -11.28 13.16 -1.00
C ASP A 162 -12.80 12.86 -1.05
N LEU A 163 -13.22 11.59 -1.07
CA LEU A 163 -14.63 11.19 -1.21
C LEU A 163 -15.18 10.52 0.05
N VAL A 164 -14.59 9.40 0.49
CA VAL A 164 -15.06 8.62 1.65
C VAL A 164 -13.93 8.29 2.58
N SER A 165 -14.04 8.68 3.85
CA SER A 165 -13.07 8.28 4.88
C SER A 165 -13.25 6.83 5.30
N CYS A 166 -12.13 6.19 5.67
CA CYS A 166 -12.16 4.92 6.36
C CYS A 166 -13.06 4.95 7.59
N SER A 167 -13.86 3.90 7.75
CA SER A 167 -14.69 3.69 8.94
C SER A 167 -13.87 3.35 10.19
N LYS A 168 -12.64 2.82 9.98
CA LYS A 168 -11.67 2.45 11.02
C LYS A 168 -10.26 2.78 10.54
N GLU A 169 -9.39 3.18 11.45
CA GLU A 169 -7.96 3.31 11.17
C GLU A 169 -7.26 2.00 11.50
N THR A 170 -6.82 1.28 10.48
CA THR A 170 -6.16 -0.02 10.60
C THR A 170 -4.77 -0.02 9.96
N VAL A 171 -4.32 1.13 9.43
CA VAL A 171 -3.02 1.28 8.78
C VAL A 171 -1.88 1.01 9.76
N ARG A 172 -0.88 0.26 9.32
CA ARG A 172 0.38 0.07 10.05
C ARG A 172 1.32 1.24 9.79
N PRO A 173 2.22 1.56 10.73
CA PRO A 173 3.21 2.63 10.57
C PRO A 173 4.07 2.47 9.31
N ALA A 174 4.72 3.57 8.90
CA ALA A 174 5.72 3.57 7.84
C ALA A 174 6.73 2.42 8.01
N LEU A 175 7.24 1.89 6.89
CA LEU A 175 8.14 0.74 6.80
C LEU A 175 7.54 -0.60 7.27
N GLN A 176 6.24 -0.66 7.49
CA GLN A 176 5.51 -1.90 7.74
C GLN A 176 4.57 -2.20 6.57
N TRP A 177 4.45 -3.49 6.24
CA TRP A 177 3.58 -3.96 5.18
C TRP A 177 2.11 -3.87 5.57
N ASN A 178 1.32 -3.22 4.73
CA ASN A 178 -0.12 -3.16 4.79
C ASN A 178 -0.71 -4.05 3.69
N GLN A 179 -1.75 -4.80 4.02
CA GLN A 179 -2.50 -5.63 3.09
C GLN A 179 -3.77 -4.88 2.67
N VAL A 180 -4.05 -4.82 1.38
CA VAL A 180 -5.26 -4.20 0.86
C VAL A 180 -5.99 -5.09 -0.12
N GLU A 181 -7.30 -4.91 -0.13
CA GLU A 181 -8.18 -5.44 -1.16
C GLU A 181 -9.07 -4.30 -1.68
N ILE A 182 -9.23 -4.25 -3.00
CA ILE A 182 -10.17 -3.37 -3.68
C ILE A 182 -11.09 -4.26 -4.52
N LYS A 183 -12.36 -4.31 -4.19
CA LYS A 183 -13.36 -5.05 -4.96
C LYS A 183 -14.36 -4.08 -5.55
N CYS A 184 -14.56 -4.17 -6.84
CA CYS A 184 -15.63 -3.43 -7.51
C CYS A 184 -16.41 -4.37 -8.44
N ALA A 185 -17.70 -4.47 -8.20
CA ALA A 185 -18.62 -5.30 -8.98
C ALA A 185 -19.93 -4.54 -9.22
N ASN A 186 -20.25 -4.27 -10.49
CA ASN A 186 -21.45 -3.51 -10.86
C ASN A 186 -21.60 -2.17 -10.14
N GLY A 187 -20.44 -1.56 -9.81
CA GLY A 187 -20.34 -0.29 -9.08
C GLY A 187 -20.40 -0.40 -7.56
N GLU A 188 -20.68 -1.55 -6.97
CA GLU A 188 -20.43 -1.79 -5.55
C GLU A 188 -18.93 -1.80 -5.31
N LEU A 189 -18.43 -0.81 -4.58
CA LEU A 189 -17.02 -0.63 -4.26
C LEU A 189 -16.78 -0.87 -2.78
N ASP A 190 -15.87 -1.79 -2.50
CA ASP A 190 -15.40 -2.09 -1.15
C ASP A 190 -13.88 -2.02 -1.06
N PHE A 191 -13.36 -1.42 0.02
CA PHE A 191 -11.96 -1.46 0.40
C PHE A 191 -11.77 -2.21 1.70
N TRP A 192 -10.74 -3.06 1.73
CA TRP A 192 -10.23 -3.64 2.98
C TRP A 192 -8.79 -3.17 3.20
N LEU A 193 -8.47 -2.84 4.44
CA LEU A 193 -7.13 -2.53 4.90
C LEU A 193 -6.81 -3.38 6.12
N ASN A 194 -5.77 -4.21 6.01
CA ASN A 194 -5.32 -5.14 7.05
C ASN A 194 -6.45 -6.07 7.58
N GLY A 195 -7.28 -6.57 6.66
CA GLY A 195 -8.36 -7.51 6.94
C GLY A 195 -9.69 -6.87 7.38
N GLU A 196 -9.75 -5.56 7.60
CA GLU A 196 -10.96 -4.83 7.99
C GLU A 196 -11.57 -4.14 6.76
N ASN A 197 -12.87 -4.29 6.55
CA ASN A 197 -13.58 -3.48 5.55
C ASN A 197 -13.66 -2.03 6.07
N VAL A 198 -13.05 -1.11 5.34
CA VAL A 198 -12.89 0.28 5.76
C VAL A 198 -13.70 1.28 4.93
N VAL A 199 -14.03 0.92 3.69
CA VAL A 199 -14.89 1.73 2.80
C VAL A 199 -15.87 0.80 2.10
N SER A 200 -17.13 1.19 2.05
CA SER A 200 -18.16 0.59 1.20
C SER A 200 -19.02 1.71 0.60
N THR A 201 -19.16 1.73 -0.71
CA THR A 201 -19.96 2.75 -1.41
C THR A 201 -20.44 2.25 -2.77
N GLN A 202 -21.43 2.94 -3.34
CA GLN A 202 -21.95 2.68 -4.68
C GLN A 202 -21.41 3.75 -5.64
N LEU A 203 -20.71 3.32 -6.68
CA LEU A 203 -20.27 4.20 -7.76
C LEU A 203 -21.45 4.47 -8.71
N TRP A 204 -21.40 5.62 -9.38
CA TRP A 204 -22.26 6.05 -10.49
C TRP A 204 -23.73 6.28 -10.15
N ASP A 205 -24.13 6.14 -8.89
CA ASP A 205 -25.45 6.52 -8.41
C ASP A 205 -25.55 8.05 -8.16
N ASP A 206 -26.70 8.52 -7.69
CA ASP A 206 -26.90 9.94 -7.41
C ASP A 206 -26.12 10.42 -6.19
N ASN A 207 -25.82 9.54 -5.23
CA ASN A 207 -24.96 9.88 -4.10
C ASN A 207 -23.50 10.06 -4.56
N TRP A 208 -23.01 9.19 -5.43
CA TRP A 208 -21.71 9.32 -6.07
C TRP A 208 -21.55 10.67 -6.77
N LYS A 209 -22.53 11.05 -7.60
CA LYS A 209 -22.54 12.33 -8.29
C LYS A 209 -22.49 13.51 -7.33
N LYS A 210 -23.24 13.44 -6.20
CA LYS A 210 -23.20 14.46 -5.15
C LYS A 210 -21.85 14.53 -4.45
N MET A 211 -21.21 13.38 -4.17
CA MET A 211 -19.86 13.36 -3.59
C MET A 211 -18.86 14.04 -4.52
N LEU A 212 -18.85 13.71 -5.81
CA LEU A 212 -17.98 14.33 -6.81
C LEU A 212 -18.19 15.84 -6.89
N ALA A 213 -19.43 16.30 -6.95
CA ALA A 213 -19.77 17.72 -7.02
C ALA A 213 -19.30 18.52 -5.78
N ASN A 214 -19.12 17.86 -4.63
CA ASN A 214 -18.65 18.46 -3.39
C ASN A 214 -17.19 18.18 -3.06
N SER A 215 -16.43 17.59 -3.99
CA SER A 215 -15.02 17.25 -3.84
C SER A 215 -14.12 18.19 -4.66
N LYS A 216 -12.81 18.04 -4.52
CA LYS A 216 -11.83 18.71 -5.38
C LYS A 216 -11.93 18.28 -6.86
N PHE A 217 -12.58 17.14 -7.13
CA PHE A 217 -12.73 16.59 -8.47
C PHE A 217 -13.86 17.21 -9.30
N LYS A 218 -14.64 18.12 -8.73
CA LYS A 218 -15.79 18.80 -9.40
C LYS A 218 -15.44 19.46 -10.72
N GLU A 219 -14.18 19.89 -10.88
CA GLU A 219 -13.69 20.52 -12.11
C GLU A 219 -13.23 19.49 -13.17
N TRP A 220 -13.26 18.18 -12.84
CA TRP A 220 -12.86 17.10 -13.75
C TRP A 220 -14.08 16.25 -14.14
N PRO A 221 -14.75 16.59 -15.23
CA PRO A 221 -16.05 16.01 -15.56
C PRO A 221 -16.02 14.50 -15.83
N ASP A 222 -14.85 13.96 -16.18
CA ASP A 222 -14.66 12.55 -16.49
C ASP A 222 -14.14 11.74 -15.29
N PHE A 223 -13.80 12.39 -14.15
CA PHE A 223 -13.33 11.69 -12.95
C PHE A 223 -14.41 10.76 -12.38
N GLY A 224 -14.03 9.50 -12.19
CA GLY A 224 -14.90 8.49 -11.58
C GLY A 224 -16.14 8.13 -12.40
N THR A 225 -16.13 8.39 -13.71
CA THR A 225 -17.26 8.10 -14.62
C THR A 225 -17.08 6.80 -15.42
N PHE A 226 -15.84 6.36 -15.59
CA PHE A 226 -15.53 5.16 -16.37
C PHE A 226 -15.86 3.90 -15.57
N LYS A 227 -16.44 2.89 -16.26
CA LYS A 227 -16.80 1.59 -15.69
C LYS A 227 -15.77 0.50 -15.98
N LYS A 228 -14.77 0.83 -16.79
CA LYS A 228 -13.66 -0.02 -17.17
C LYS A 228 -12.42 0.84 -17.37
N GLY A 229 -11.30 0.39 -16.84
CA GLY A 229 -10.03 1.08 -16.97
C GLY A 229 -8.88 0.32 -16.34
N ARG A 230 -7.72 0.94 -16.36
CA ARG A 230 -6.48 0.37 -15.84
C ARG A 230 -6.36 0.51 -14.34
N ILE A 231 -5.58 -0.38 -13.73
CA ILE A 231 -5.05 -0.18 -12.37
C ILE A 231 -3.79 0.67 -12.48
N SER A 232 -3.60 1.63 -11.59
CA SER A 232 -2.38 2.46 -11.54
C SER A 232 -1.76 2.45 -10.16
N LEU A 233 -0.41 2.50 -10.13
CA LEU A 233 0.38 2.75 -8.94
C LEU A 233 1.04 4.12 -9.08
N GLN A 234 0.82 4.98 -8.07
CA GLN A 234 1.13 6.39 -8.16
C GLN A 234 2.59 6.70 -7.81
N ASP A 235 3.19 7.56 -8.64
CA ASP A 235 4.39 8.32 -8.34
C ASP A 235 3.99 9.64 -7.65
N HIS A 236 4.14 9.72 -6.34
CA HIS A 236 3.99 10.96 -5.58
C HIS A 236 5.33 11.61 -5.22
N GLY A 237 6.45 11.01 -5.64
CA GLY A 237 7.81 11.46 -5.34
C GLY A 237 8.47 10.71 -4.18
N ASP A 238 7.71 10.10 -3.32
CA ASP A 238 8.18 9.41 -2.13
C ASP A 238 8.47 7.93 -2.40
N LYS A 239 9.25 7.31 -1.51
CA LYS A 239 9.53 5.88 -1.61
C LYS A 239 8.32 5.06 -1.19
N VAL A 240 7.96 4.12 -2.05
CA VAL A 240 6.89 3.14 -1.82
C VAL A 240 7.30 1.79 -2.38
N TRP A 241 6.84 0.73 -1.74
CA TRP A 241 7.04 -0.65 -2.16
C TRP A 241 5.69 -1.34 -2.29
N PHE A 242 5.55 -2.12 -3.35
CA PHE A 242 4.39 -2.96 -3.61
C PHE A 242 4.83 -4.40 -3.84
N ARG A 243 4.02 -5.38 -3.41
CA ARG A 243 4.24 -6.80 -3.66
C ARG A 243 2.93 -7.57 -3.66
N ASN A 244 2.99 -8.85 -4.05
CA ASN A 244 1.83 -9.75 -4.05
C ASN A 244 0.63 -9.17 -4.81
N ILE A 245 0.90 -8.47 -5.93
CA ILE A 245 -0.15 -7.82 -6.72
C ILE A 245 -0.86 -8.87 -7.55
N LYS A 246 -2.12 -9.13 -7.22
CA LYS A 246 -2.95 -10.11 -7.92
C LYS A 246 -4.37 -9.61 -8.10
N ILE A 247 -5.01 -10.03 -9.17
CA ILE A 247 -6.35 -9.60 -9.52
C ILE A 247 -7.19 -10.79 -9.99
N LYS A 248 -8.50 -10.70 -9.74
CA LYS A 248 -9.50 -11.62 -10.25
C LYS A 248 -10.55 -10.80 -10.99
N LYS A 249 -10.92 -11.22 -12.20
CA LYS A 249 -12.09 -10.69 -12.92
C LYS A 249 -13.37 -11.31 -12.33
N LEU A 250 -14.39 -10.50 -12.13
CA LEU A 250 -15.67 -10.90 -11.52
C LEU A 250 -16.78 -10.93 -12.57
#